data_5a6f58af363726fdc4d8d11006b1dcd6
#
_entry.id   5a6f58af363726fdc4d8d11006b1dcd6
#
_cell.length_a   1.000
_cell.length_b   1.000
_cell.length_c   1.000
_cell.angle_alpha   90.00
_cell.angle_beta   90.00
_cell.angle_gamma   90.00
#
_symmetry.space_group_name_H-M   'P 1'
#
loop_
_entity.id
_entity.type
_entity.pdbx_description
1 polymer ?
#
loop_
_entity_poly.entity_id
_entity_poly.type
_entity_poly.pdbx_seq_one_letter_code
_entity_poly.pdbx_strand_id
1 'polypeptide(L)'
;MTNKNGIDNHIGSAHMVLGRDLNPHDTLFAGRASEMIIECGFMEAMDFLQTKHIVCQGLDGFRFLRPVKKGDTILITSTVVQVGKSSVGVYMAIYLAPERIKTAEGFVTFVHIDEATGHSAPHGVELGKLSKEEAKLQARYAAFRSVHSEV
;
A
#
# COMPACT_ATOMS: atom_id res chain seq x y z
N MET A 1 11.32 -12.13 3.34
CA MET A 1 12.65 -11.63 3.73
C MET A 1 12.52 -10.49 4.72
N THR A 2 13.00 -10.68 5.92
CA THR A 2 13.10 -9.60 6.90
C THR A 2 14.28 -8.69 6.52
N ASN A 3 14.02 -7.40 6.39
CA ASN A 3 15.11 -6.45 6.24
C ASN A 3 15.77 -6.18 7.60
N LYS A 4 16.85 -5.40 7.59
CA LYS A 4 17.58 -5.01 8.81
C LYS A 4 16.71 -4.32 9.87
N ASN A 5 15.48 -3.96 9.55
CA ASN A 5 14.53 -3.27 10.44
C ASN A 5 13.43 -4.19 10.96
N GLY A 6 13.51 -5.50 10.72
CA GLY A 6 12.58 -6.48 11.26
C GLY A 6 11.19 -6.51 10.61
N ILE A 7 10.97 -5.75 9.56
CA ILE A 7 9.72 -5.79 8.80
C ILE A 7 9.86 -6.82 7.70
N ASP A 8 8.94 -7.78 7.66
CA ASP A 8 8.88 -8.74 6.57
C ASP A 8 8.29 -8.00 5.36
N ASN A 9 9.18 -7.44 4.56
CA ASN A 9 8.80 -6.65 3.40
C ASN A 9 8.62 -7.54 2.19
N HIS A 10 7.39 -7.79 1.82
CA HIS A 10 7.10 -8.30 0.49
C HIS A 10 7.44 -7.20 -0.51
N ILE A 11 8.48 -7.41 -1.31
CA ILE A 11 8.78 -6.52 -2.42
C ILE A 11 7.77 -6.84 -3.52
N GLY A 12 6.78 -5.96 -3.68
CA GLY A 12 5.73 -6.14 -4.66
C GLY A 12 6.15 -5.75 -6.07
N SER A 13 6.98 -4.72 -6.19
CA SER A 13 7.46 -4.26 -7.51
C SER A 13 8.72 -3.42 -7.40
N ALA A 14 9.42 -3.31 -8.53
CA ALA A 14 10.59 -2.45 -8.66
C ALA A 14 10.44 -1.65 -9.96
N HIS A 15 10.79 -0.38 -9.93
CA HIS A 15 10.67 0.52 -11.07
C HIS A 15 11.89 1.41 -11.18
N MET A 16 12.33 1.67 -12.42
CA MET A 16 13.26 2.74 -12.71
C MET A 16 12.44 4.00 -12.99
N VAL A 17 12.79 5.10 -12.34
CA VAL A 17 12.10 6.38 -12.53
C VAL A 17 12.56 7.01 -13.83
N LEU A 18 11.65 7.18 -14.77
CA LEU A 18 11.90 7.71 -16.10
C LEU A 18 11.38 9.14 -16.20
N GLY A 19 11.76 9.84 -17.29
CA GLY A 19 11.32 11.22 -17.51
C GLY A 19 9.79 11.40 -17.47
N ARG A 20 9.03 10.42 -17.96
CA ARG A 20 7.56 10.43 -17.94
C ARG A 20 6.95 10.34 -16.56
N ASP A 21 7.72 9.95 -15.55
CA ASP A 21 7.26 9.79 -14.18
C ASP A 21 7.46 11.04 -13.34
N LEU A 22 8.03 12.10 -13.92
CA LEU A 22 8.46 13.28 -13.17
C LEU A 22 7.41 14.40 -13.20
N ASN A 23 7.43 15.21 -12.12
CA ASN A 23 6.73 16.48 -12.04
C ASN A 23 7.61 17.59 -12.65
N PRO A 24 7.11 18.86 -12.74
CA PRO A 24 7.91 19.97 -13.28
C PRO A 24 9.21 20.30 -12.53
N HIS A 25 9.39 19.77 -11.32
CA HIS A 25 10.60 19.95 -10.53
C HIS A 25 11.62 18.81 -10.69
N ASP A 26 11.39 17.93 -11.69
CA ASP A 26 12.25 16.78 -12.01
C ASP A 26 12.35 15.76 -10.87
N THR A 27 11.27 15.63 -10.07
CA THR A 27 11.14 14.57 -9.08
C THR A 27 9.90 13.74 -9.36
N LEU A 28 9.84 12.53 -8.79
CA LEU A 28 8.72 11.60 -9.01
C LEU A 28 7.39 12.30 -8.69
N PHE A 29 6.50 12.31 -9.68
CA PHE A 29 5.18 12.92 -9.57
C PHE A 29 4.30 12.11 -8.63
N ALA A 30 3.63 12.81 -7.70
CA ALA A 30 2.79 12.16 -6.69
C ALA A 30 1.68 11.30 -7.30
N GLY A 31 1.07 11.76 -8.39
CA GLY A 31 0.04 10.98 -9.09
C GLY A 31 0.58 9.67 -9.65
N ARG A 32 1.80 9.69 -10.20
CA ARG A 32 2.45 8.48 -10.70
C ARG A 32 2.82 7.53 -9.58
N ALA A 33 3.37 8.06 -8.48
CA ALA A 33 3.68 7.26 -7.30
C ALA A 33 2.41 6.62 -6.71
N SER A 34 1.31 7.38 -6.62
CA SER A 34 0.01 6.86 -6.15
C SER A 34 -0.49 5.72 -7.03
N GLU A 35 -0.40 5.86 -8.34
CA GLU A 35 -0.77 4.81 -9.28
C GLU A 35 0.04 3.53 -9.04
N MET A 36 1.35 3.66 -8.88
CA MET A 36 2.24 2.52 -8.62
C MET A 36 1.89 1.80 -7.31
N ILE A 37 1.65 2.54 -6.23
CA ILE A 37 1.35 1.93 -4.93
C ILE A 37 -0.05 1.31 -4.90
N ILE A 38 -1.03 1.92 -5.54
CA ILE A 38 -2.38 1.35 -5.60
C ILE A 38 -2.36 0.05 -6.41
N GLU A 39 -1.66 0.02 -7.53
CA GLU A 39 -1.51 -1.18 -8.34
C GLU A 39 -0.82 -2.30 -7.56
N CYS A 40 0.29 -2.00 -6.89
CA CYS A 40 1.01 -2.96 -6.07
C CYS A 40 0.15 -3.45 -4.90
N GLY A 41 -0.56 -2.54 -4.23
CA GLY A 41 -1.48 -2.87 -3.13
C GLY A 41 -2.64 -3.75 -3.58
N PHE A 42 -3.17 -3.51 -4.78
CA PHE A 42 -4.22 -4.34 -5.36
C PHE A 42 -3.73 -5.79 -5.53
N MET A 43 -2.53 -5.97 -6.07
CA MET A 43 -1.95 -7.31 -6.24
C MET A 43 -1.76 -8.01 -4.88
N GLU A 44 -1.30 -7.29 -3.87
CA GLU A 44 -1.17 -7.84 -2.52
C GLU A 44 -2.52 -8.25 -1.93
N ALA A 45 -3.51 -7.38 -2.03
CA ALA A 45 -4.86 -7.66 -1.52
C ALA A 45 -5.50 -8.84 -2.27
N MET A 46 -5.33 -8.88 -3.58
CA MET A 46 -5.83 -9.98 -4.42
C MET A 46 -5.22 -11.32 -4.00
N ASP A 47 -3.92 -11.35 -3.78
CA ASP A 47 -3.22 -12.56 -3.34
C ASP A 47 -3.64 -12.95 -1.93
N PHE A 48 -3.75 -11.97 -1.02
CA PHE A 48 -4.15 -12.22 0.36
C PHE A 48 -5.57 -12.79 0.45
N LEU A 49 -6.52 -12.20 -0.30
CA LEU A 49 -7.92 -12.63 -0.29
C LEU A 49 -8.23 -13.77 -1.26
N GLN A 50 -7.28 -14.12 -2.14
CA GLN A 50 -7.44 -15.14 -3.19
C GLN A 50 -8.66 -14.87 -4.09
N THR A 51 -8.88 -13.60 -4.43
CA THR A 51 -9.94 -13.16 -5.34
C THR A 51 -9.57 -11.85 -6.01
N LYS A 52 -9.99 -11.69 -7.25
CA LYS A 52 -9.85 -10.43 -7.98
C LYS A 52 -11.05 -9.49 -7.82
N HIS A 53 -12.09 -9.95 -7.12
CA HIS A 53 -13.32 -9.17 -6.93
C HIS A 53 -13.17 -8.19 -5.78
N ILE A 54 -12.25 -7.26 -5.94
CA ILE A 54 -11.98 -6.19 -4.98
C ILE A 54 -11.92 -4.86 -5.71
N VAL A 55 -12.27 -3.79 -5.00
CA VAL A 55 -12.17 -2.42 -5.50
C VAL A 55 -11.39 -1.57 -4.51
N CYS A 56 -10.66 -0.59 -5.03
CA CYS A 56 -9.98 0.38 -4.20
C CYS A 56 -11.01 1.34 -3.61
N GLN A 57 -11.06 1.44 -2.28
CA GLN A 57 -11.95 2.37 -1.60
C GLN A 57 -11.27 3.71 -1.32
N GLY A 58 -9.98 3.71 -1.04
CA GLY A 58 -9.29 4.95 -0.72
C GLY A 58 -7.79 4.79 -0.47
N LEU A 59 -7.13 5.92 -0.45
CA LEU A 59 -5.70 6.07 -0.16
C LEU A 59 -5.58 7.08 0.96
N ASP A 60 -5.02 6.67 2.09
CA ASP A 60 -4.87 7.51 3.28
C ASP A 60 -3.41 7.71 3.63
N GLY A 61 -3.08 8.91 4.15
CA GLY A 61 -1.76 9.20 4.68
C GLY A 61 -0.63 9.10 3.68
N PHE A 62 -0.91 9.24 2.37
CA PHE A 62 0.14 9.22 1.36
C PHE A 62 0.99 10.47 1.49
N ARG A 63 2.31 10.25 1.63
CA ARG A 63 3.26 11.36 1.75
C ARG A 63 4.63 10.97 1.25
N PHE A 64 5.35 11.95 0.69
CA PHE A 64 6.76 11.83 0.41
C PHE A 64 7.57 12.23 1.64
N LEU A 65 8.58 11.43 1.95
CA LEU A 65 9.56 11.72 2.98
C LEU A 65 10.84 12.29 2.38
N ARG A 66 11.11 11.95 1.11
CA ARG A 66 12.26 12.40 0.33
C ARG A 66 11.90 12.48 -1.14
N PRO A 67 12.50 13.41 -1.91
CA PRO A 67 12.31 13.43 -3.36
C PRO A 67 12.99 12.23 -4.02
N VAL A 68 12.38 11.74 -5.09
CA VAL A 68 12.93 10.68 -5.94
C VAL A 68 13.20 11.28 -7.31
N LYS A 69 14.38 11.03 -7.85
CA LYS A 69 14.85 11.67 -9.07
C LYS A 69 14.86 10.73 -10.27
N LYS A 70 14.93 11.29 -11.46
CA LYS A 70 15.11 10.53 -12.70
C LYS A 70 16.35 9.63 -12.60
N GLY A 71 16.17 8.39 -13.00
CA GLY A 71 17.23 7.39 -12.96
C GLY A 71 17.35 6.62 -11.65
N ASP A 72 16.68 7.09 -10.59
CA ASP A 72 16.59 6.32 -9.36
C ASP A 72 15.79 5.03 -9.59
N THR A 73 16.17 3.98 -8.89
CA THR A 73 15.39 2.75 -8.82
C THR A 73 14.64 2.71 -7.51
N ILE A 74 13.35 2.45 -7.57
CA ILE A 74 12.50 2.34 -6.39
C ILE A 74 11.98 0.91 -6.23
N LEU A 75 11.85 0.51 -4.96
CA LEU A 75 11.23 -0.75 -4.57
C LEU A 75 9.95 -0.41 -3.83
N ILE A 76 8.85 -1.06 -4.21
CA ILE A 76 7.56 -0.86 -3.55
C ILE A 76 7.27 -2.11 -2.73
N THR A 77 6.98 -1.91 -1.45
CA THR A 77 6.62 -2.99 -0.53
C THR A 77 5.18 -2.83 -0.10
N SER A 78 4.54 -3.95 0.21
CA SER A 78 3.17 -4.00 0.68
C SER A 78 3.07 -4.90 1.91
N THR A 79 2.23 -4.51 2.86
CA THR A 79 2.00 -5.29 4.08
C THR A 79 0.53 -5.16 4.46
N VAL A 80 -0.19 -6.28 4.51
CA VAL A 80 -1.57 -6.28 5.01
C VAL A 80 -1.54 -6.04 6.51
N VAL A 81 -2.20 -4.99 6.97
CA VAL A 81 -2.16 -4.58 8.39
C VAL A 81 -3.52 -4.67 9.08
N GLN A 82 -4.59 -4.77 8.31
CA GLN A 82 -5.94 -4.83 8.88
C GLN A 82 -6.89 -5.55 7.92
N VAL A 83 -7.80 -6.34 8.48
CA VAL A 83 -8.93 -6.90 7.73
C VAL A 83 -10.21 -6.60 8.50
N GLY A 84 -11.22 -6.14 7.77
CA GLY A 84 -12.58 -6.03 8.26
C GLY A 84 -13.41 -7.18 7.71
N LYS A 85 -14.73 -7.08 7.82
CA LYS A 85 -15.64 -8.09 7.28
C LYS A 85 -15.53 -8.20 5.76
N SER A 86 -15.47 -7.07 5.07
CA SER A 86 -15.35 -6.98 3.61
C SER A 86 -14.09 -6.25 3.15
N SER A 87 -13.38 -5.59 4.06
CA SER A 87 -12.25 -4.71 3.72
C SER A 87 -10.90 -5.35 4.02
N VAL A 88 -9.87 -4.79 3.38
CA VAL A 88 -8.48 -5.08 3.69
C VAL A 88 -7.69 -3.78 3.60
N GLY A 89 -6.88 -3.51 4.62
CA GLY A 89 -5.99 -2.35 4.68
C GLY A 89 -4.56 -2.79 4.46
N VAL A 90 -3.88 -2.13 3.51
CA VAL A 90 -2.52 -2.46 3.10
C VAL A 90 -1.62 -1.26 3.32
N TYR A 91 -0.54 -1.44 4.08
CA TYR A 91 0.52 -0.44 4.20
C TYR A 91 1.45 -0.56 3.00
N MET A 92 1.68 0.58 2.36
CA MET A 92 2.56 0.68 1.19
C MET A 92 3.75 1.57 1.52
N ALA A 93 4.93 1.16 1.07
CA ALA A 93 6.13 1.98 1.23
C ALA A 93 6.96 1.92 -0.04
N ILE A 94 7.59 3.05 -0.37
CA ILE A 94 8.52 3.17 -1.49
C ILE A 94 9.92 3.41 -0.92
N TYR A 95 10.87 2.62 -1.38
CA TYR A 95 12.27 2.72 -0.96
C TYR A 95 13.17 2.99 -2.16
N LEU A 96 14.18 3.82 -1.97
CA LEU A 96 15.28 3.93 -2.91
C LEU A 96 16.15 2.68 -2.84
N ALA A 97 16.50 2.12 -3.98
CA ALA A 97 17.47 1.04 -4.09
C ALA A 97 18.82 1.62 -4.54
N PRO A 98 19.94 1.01 -4.16
CA PRO A 98 20.06 -0.19 -3.33
C PRO A 98 20.02 0.04 -1.82
N GLU A 99 20.10 1.29 -1.35
CA GLU A 99 20.31 1.63 0.06
C GLU A 99 19.10 1.31 0.95
N ARG A 100 17.92 1.17 0.37
CA ARG A 100 16.66 0.92 1.07
C ARG A 100 16.26 2.06 2.00
N ILE A 101 16.34 3.27 1.47
CA ILE A 101 15.89 4.48 2.17
C ILE A 101 14.44 4.73 1.82
N LYS A 102 13.57 4.78 2.84
CA LYS A 102 12.15 5.05 2.63
C LYS A 102 11.95 6.46 2.09
N THR A 103 11.26 6.58 0.96
CA THR A 103 11.00 7.86 0.29
C THR A 103 9.54 8.28 0.33
N ALA A 104 8.63 7.32 0.46
CA ALA A 104 7.20 7.59 0.52
C ALA A 104 6.49 6.45 1.24
N GLU A 105 5.30 6.72 1.74
CA GLU A 105 4.43 5.72 2.38
C GLU A 105 2.97 6.12 2.25
N GLY A 106 2.09 5.16 2.48
CA GLY A 106 0.65 5.38 2.50
C GLY A 106 -0.10 4.09 2.82
N PHE A 107 -1.41 4.22 3.01
CA PHE A 107 -2.29 3.09 3.27
C PHE A 107 -3.38 3.04 2.20
N VAL A 108 -3.60 1.88 1.63
CA VAL A 108 -4.66 1.68 0.63
C VAL A 108 -5.69 0.73 1.23
N THR A 109 -6.95 1.07 1.08
CA THR A 109 -8.06 0.21 1.50
C THR A 109 -8.75 -0.36 0.28
N PHE A 110 -8.91 -1.69 0.28
CA PHE A 110 -9.69 -2.41 -0.73
C PHE A 110 -10.90 -3.04 -0.07
N VAL A 111 -11.97 -3.20 -0.85
CA VAL A 111 -13.21 -3.81 -0.38
C VAL A 111 -13.57 -4.95 -1.32
N HIS A 112 -13.83 -6.11 -0.73
CA HIS A 112 -14.34 -7.27 -1.44
C HIS A 112 -15.78 -7.03 -1.87
N ILE A 113 -16.10 -7.34 -3.12
CA ILE A 113 -17.43 -7.16 -3.69
C ILE A 113 -17.97 -8.47 -4.22
N ASP A 114 -19.29 -8.57 -4.21
CA ASP A 114 -20.02 -9.63 -4.92
C ASP A 114 -20.04 -9.26 -6.41
N GLU A 115 -19.56 -10.15 -7.27
CA GLU A 115 -19.48 -9.90 -8.70
C GLU A 115 -20.84 -9.63 -9.35
N ALA A 116 -21.87 -10.32 -8.89
CA ALA A 116 -23.21 -10.22 -9.48
C ALA A 116 -23.92 -8.92 -9.11
N THR A 117 -23.74 -8.43 -7.88
CA THR A 117 -24.46 -7.26 -7.36
C THR A 117 -23.62 -5.99 -7.31
N GLY A 118 -22.29 -6.12 -7.28
CA GLY A 118 -21.38 -5.00 -7.10
C GLY A 118 -21.35 -4.45 -5.67
N HIS A 119 -22.10 -5.05 -4.74
CA HIS A 119 -22.12 -4.63 -3.34
C HIS A 119 -20.98 -5.27 -2.55
N SER A 120 -20.58 -4.64 -1.45
CA SER A 120 -19.59 -5.20 -0.54
C SER A 120 -20.07 -6.55 0.00
N ALA A 121 -19.15 -7.49 0.11
CA ALA A 121 -19.44 -8.83 0.57
C ALA A 121 -18.34 -9.34 1.49
N PRO A 122 -18.67 -10.17 2.50
CA PRO A 122 -17.65 -10.74 3.38
C PRO A 122 -16.63 -11.56 2.60
N HIS A 123 -15.35 -11.41 2.92
CA HIS A 123 -14.31 -12.22 2.29
C HIS A 123 -13.93 -13.47 3.11
N GLY A 124 -14.29 -13.52 4.38
CA GLY A 124 -14.05 -14.68 5.23
C GLY A 124 -12.57 -14.96 5.57
N VAL A 125 -11.67 -14.03 5.27
CA VAL A 125 -10.23 -14.21 5.52
C VAL A 125 -9.85 -13.47 6.80
N GLU A 126 -9.08 -14.15 7.65
CA GLU A 126 -8.59 -13.57 8.91
C GLU A 126 -7.14 -13.16 8.78
N LEU A 127 -6.77 -12.11 9.49
CA LEU A 127 -5.39 -11.67 9.60
C LEU A 127 -4.70 -12.47 10.71
N GLY A 128 -3.54 -13.02 10.40
CA GLY A 128 -2.74 -13.73 11.39
C GLY A 128 -2.15 -12.79 12.45
N LYS A 129 -1.36 -13.37 13.35
CA LYS A 129 -0.70 -12.60 14.41
C LYS A 129 0.25 -11.58 13.82
N LEU A 130 0.10 -10.32 14.24
CA LEU A 130 0.95 -9.22 13.79
C LEU A 130 2.25 -9.17 14.62
N SER A 131 3.34 -8.81 13.96
CA SER A 131 4.57 -8.42 14.64
C SER A 131 4.36 -7.09 15.37
N LYS A 132 5.29 -6.73 16.24
CA LYS A 132 5.25 -5.45 16.95
C LYS A 132 5.21 -4.26 15.99
N GLU A 133 5.99 -4.32 14.91
CA GLU A 133 6.02 -3.24 13.91
C GLU A 133 4.73 -3.19 13.09
N GLU A 134 4.21 -4.34 12.70
CA GLU A 134 2.93 -4.42 12.00
C GLU A 134 1.77 -3.90 12.86
N ALA A 135 1.79 -4.18 14.17
CA ALA A 135 0.78 -3.67 15.09
C ALA A 135 0.80 -2.14 15.18
N LYS A 136 1.98 -1.52 15.11
CA LYS A 136 2.10 -0.06 15.04
C LYS A 136 1.49 0.49 13.76
N LEU A 137 1.73 -0.17 12.63
CA LEU A 137 1.14 0.21 11.35
C LEU A 137 -0.37 0.06 11.38
N GLN A 138 -0.87 -1.01 11.98
CA GLN A 138 -2.31 -1.21 12.17
C GLN A 138 -2.95 -0.07 12.97
N ALA A 139 -2.29 0.38 14.04
CA ALA A 139 -2.78 1.49 14.85
C ALA A 139 -2.83 2.80 14.06
N ARG A 140 -1.83 3.06 13.22
CA ARG A 140 -1.82 4.24 12.33
C ARG A 140 -2.95 4.15 11.30
N TYR A 141 -3.15 2.98 10.71
CA TYR A 141 -4.26 2.76 9.77
C TYR A 141 -5.61 3.01 10.44
N ALA A 142 -5.81 2.48 11.64
CA ALA A 142 -7.05 2.65 12.39
C ALA A 142 -7.34 4.13 12.67
N ALA A 143 -6.32 4.94 12.93
CA ALA A 143 -6.47 6.38 13.15
C ALA A 143 -7.02 7.10 11.90
N PHE A 144 -6.56 6.74 10.70
CA PHE A 144 -7.11 7.29 9.47
C PHE A 144 -8.55 6.85 9.24
N ARG A 145 -8.86 5.58 9.53
CA ARG A 145 -10.21 5.03 9.32
C ARG A 145 -11.24 5.63 10.26
N SER A 146 -10.86 5.99 11.47
CA SER A 146 -11.78 6.61 12.44
C SER A 146 -12.31 7.96 11.96
N VAL A 147 -11.53 8.71 11.18
CA VAL A 147 -11.95 9.98 10.59
C VAL A 147 -13.07 9.76 9.57
N HIS A 148 -13.01 8.67 8.81
CA HIS A 148 -14.00 8.38 7.78
C HIS A 148 -15.31 7.83 8.35
N SER A 149 -15.30 7.25 9.54
CA SER A 149 -16.49 6.67 10.15
C SER A 149 -17.48 7.72 10.66
N GLU A 150 -17.09 8.99 10.73
CA GLU A 150 -17.93 10.11 11.19
C GLU A 150 -18.73 10.78 10.04
N VAL A 151 -18.61 10.28 8.84
CA VAL A 151 -19.26 10.86 7.65
C VAL A 151 -20.53 10.12 7.30
#